data_7f423a16b96a65aace02902667d053b5
#
_entry.id   7f423a16b96a65aace02902667d053b5
#
_cell.length_a   1.000
_cell.length_b   1.000
_cell.length_c   1.000
_cell.angle_alpha   90.00
_cell.angle_beta   90.00
_cell.angle_gamma   90.00
#
_symmetry.space_group_name_H-M   'P 1'
#
loop_
_entity.id
_entity.type
_entity.pdbx_description
1 polymer ?
#
loop_
_entity_poly.entity_id
_entity_poly.type
_entity_poly.pdbx_seq_one_letter_code
_entity_poly.pdbx_strand_id
1 'polypeptide(L)'
;MLFHVSIEADDPEHVANIFAEIWGGYAAPFPSVTDGSWVALAGDDRGTMIEVYPRGTELHESAGPHDAVGVRAEPRRHNATHMAIATNLGIEQIYLICAREGWPAKYCKRGSVFGVIEIFVEGCQMVEVLTPEMQSEYLEAITIPNWKRMLKAREAALAVAA
;
A
#
# COMPACT_ATOMS: atom_id res chain seq x y z
N MET A 1 -15.01 1.85 2.10
CA MET A 1 -14.27 0.69 2.65
C MET A 1 -13.52 0.04 1.50
N LEU A 2 -12.23 -0.19 1.65
CA LEU A 2 -11.42 -0.90 0.65
C LEU A 2 -11.17 -2.32 1.18
N PHE A 3 -11.39 -3.34 0.34
CA PHE A 3 -11.17 -4.74 0.71
C PHE A 3 -9.80 -5.24 0.23
N HIS A 4 -9.44 -4.92 -1.02
CA HIS A 4 -8.15 -5.28 -1.57
C HIS A 4 -7.60 -4.22 -2.50
N VAL A 5 -6.32 -4.34 -2.77
CA VAL A 5 -5.59 -3.59 -3.79
C VAL A 5 -4.64 -4.55 -4.48
N SER A 6 -4.36 -4.30 -5.76
CA SER A 6 -3.38 -5.08 -6.51
C SER A 6 -2.12 -4.24 -6.75
N ILE A 7 -0.97 -4.87 -6.66
CA ILE A 7 0.34 -4.30 -6.99
C ILE A 7 1.13 -5.27 -7.87
N GLU A 8 2.20 -4.77 -8.47
CA GLU A 8 3.14 -5.58 -9.24
C GLU A 8 4.45 -5.77 -8.47
N ALA A 9 5.05 -6.97 -8.59
CA ALA A 9 6.35 -7.28 -8.01
C ALA A 9 7.22 -8.11 -8.96
N ASP A 10 8.53 -8.00 -8.83
CA ASP A 10 9.48 -8.84 -9.54
C ASP A 10 9.42 -10.28 -9.00
N ASP A 11 9.19 -10.43 -7.68
CA ASP A 11 8.95 -11.70 -6.99
C ASP A 11 7.64 -11.65 -6.17
N PRO A 12 6.48 -11.97 -6.77
CA PRO A 12 5.18 -11.89 -6.09
C PRO A 12 5.07 -12.79 -4.85
N GLU A 13 5.65 -13.99 -4.89
CA GLU A 13 5.65 -14.90 -3.74
C GLU A 13 6.36 -14.28 -2.55
N HIS A 14 7.58 -13.82 -2.79
CA HIS A 14 8.40 -13.20 -1.75
C HIS A 14 7.71 -11.96 -1.17
N VAL A 15 7.26 -11.05 -2.02
CA VAL A 15 6.59 -9.81 -1.61
C VAL A 15 5.30 -10.09 -0.83
N ALA A 16 4.48 -11.04 -1.25
CA ALA A 16 3.28 -11.44 -0.52
C ALA A 16 3.61 -12.00 0.88
N ASN A 17 4.66 -12.80 1.01
CA ASN A 17 5.12 -13.31 2.30
C ASN A 17 5.60 -12.20 3.23
N ILE A 18 6.29 -11.16 2.72
CA ILE A 18 6.69 -10.02 3.53
C ILE A 18 5.48 -9.20 4.02
N PHE A 19 4.46 -8.97 3.17
CA PHE A 19 3.22 -8.34 3.63
C PHE A 19 2.48 -9.17 4.67
N ALA A 20 2.44 -10.50 4.50
CA ALA A 20 1.87 -11.39 5.51
C ALA A 20 2.63 -11.30 6.84
N GLU A 21 3.96 -11.20 6.83
CA GLU A 21 4.78 -10.95 8.03
C GLU A 21 4.45 -9.61 8.69
N ILE A 22 4.36 -8.52 7.91
CA ILE A 22 4.00 -7.17 8.41
C ILE A 22 2.63 -7.17 9.09
N TRP A 23 1.70 -7.97 8.60
CA TRP A 23 0.33 -8.07 9.14
C TRP A 23 0.17 -9.14 10.24
N GLY A 24 1.09 -10.10 10.35
CA GLY A 24 0.87 -11.33 11.11
C GLY A 24 -0.20 -12.21 10.47
N GLY A 25 -0.34 -12.14 9.16
CA GLY A 25 -1.37 -12.78 8.34
C GLY A 25 -0.87 -14.02 7.59
N TYR A 26 -1.34 -14.22 6.36
CA TYR A 26 -1.05 -15.41 5.57
C TYR A 26 -0.86 -15.05 4.09
N ALA A 27 0.13 -15.68 3.43
CA ALA A 27 0.33 -15.57 1.99
C ALA A 27 0.00 -16.88 1.27
N ALA A 28 -0.54 -16.78 0.05
CA ALA A 28 -0.91 -17.92 -0.76
C ALA A 28 -0.78 -17.62 -2.26
N PRO A 29 -0.62 -18.65 -3.13
CA PRO A 29 -0.76 -18.50 -4.57
C PRO A 29 -2.15 -17.96 -4.97
N PHE A 30 -2.19 -17.08 -5.95
CA PHE A 30 -3.41 -16.47 -6.48
C PHE A 30 -3.45 -16.57 -8.01
N PRO A 31 -3.73 -17.74 -8.59
CA PRO A 31 -3.64 -17.96 -10.05
C PRO A 31 -4.87 -17.47 -10.85
N SER A 32 -5.84 -16.82 -10.21
CA SER A 32 -7.14 -16.51 -10.82
C SER A 32 -7.08 -15.59 -12.04
N VAL A 33 -6.12 -14.66 -12.11
CA VAL A 33 -6.00 -13.65 -13.17
C VAL A 33 -4.79 -13.93 -14.06
N THR A 34 -3.64 -14.25 -13.46
CA THR A 34 -2.42 -14.62 -14.18
C THR A 34 -1.57 -15.56 -13.35
N ASP A 35 -0.89 -16.47 -14.01
CA ASP A 35 0.02 -17.41 -13.37
C ASP A 35 1.18 -16.65 -12.66
N GLY A 36 1.61 -17.18 -11.54
CA GLY A 36 2.68 -16.60 -10.74
C GLY A 36 2.23 -15.47 -9.82
N SER A 37 0.92 -15.17 -9.74
CA SER A 37 0.38 -14.21 -8.78
C SER A 37 0.25 -14.82 -7.39
N TRP A 38 0.35 -13.97 -6.39
CA TRP A 38 0.20 -14.31 -4.98
C TRP A 38 -0.73 -13.33 -4.28
N VAL A 39 -1.22 -13.70 -3.11
CA VAL A 39 -2.03 -12.84 -2.26
C VAL A 39 -1.48 -12.87 -0.83
N ALA A 40 -1.44 -11.69 -0.19
CA ALA A 40 -1.24 -11.54 1.24
C ALA A 40 -2.58 -11.18 1.89
N LEU A 41 -3.00 -11.97 2.87
CA LEU A 41 -4.24 -11.81 3.64
C LEU A 41 -3.90 -11.28 5.02
N ALA A 42 -4.53 -10.19 5.45
CA ALA A 42 -4.30 -9.59 6.77
C ALA A 42 -4.82 -10.45 7.93
N GLY A 43 -5.78 -11.36 7.67
CA GLY A 43 -6.39 -12.19 8.71
C GLY A 43 -7.40 -11.44 9.59
N ASP A 44 -7.86 -10.27 9.14
CA ASP A 44 -8.90 -9.50 9.81
C ASP A 44 -10.32 -10.03 9.48
N ASP A 45 -11.34 -9.42 10.09
CA ASP A 45 -12.76 -9.76 9.89
C ASP A 45 -13.35 -9.18 8.60
N ARG A 46 -12.55 -8.51 7.76
CA ARG A 46 -12.97 -7.82 6.53
C ARG A 46 -12.47 -8.49 5.27
N GLY A 47 -11.58 -9.46 5.39
CA GLY A 47 -10.92 -10.08 4.25
C GLY A 47 -9.97 -9.12 3.53
N THR A 48 -9.31 -8.23 4.28
CA THR A 48 -8.34 -7.29 3.71
C THR A 48 -7.17 -8.06 3.11
N MET A 49 -6.84 -7.76 1.84
CA MET A 49 -5.73 -8.44 1.15
C MET A 49 -5.01 -7.53 0.15
N ILE A 50 -3.79 -7.94 -0.17
CA ILE A 50 -3.00 -7.40 -1.29
C ILE A 50 -2.77 -8.52 -2.28
N GLU A 51 -3.23 -8.32 -3.51
CA GLU A 51 -2.91 -9.19 -4.63
C GLU A 51 -1.58 -8.72 -5.23
N VAL A 52 -0.66 -9.64 -5.42
CA VAL A 52 0.68 -9.34 -5.95
C VAL A 52 0.85 -10.06 -7.28
N TYR A 53 0.84 -9.29 -8.36
CA TYR A 53 1.00 -9.79 -9.72
C TYR A 53 2.46 -9.72 -10.17
N PRO A 54 2.89 -10.60 -11.09
CA PRO A 54 4.18 -10.45 -11.73
C PRO A 54 4.31 -9.09 -12.42
N ARG A 55 5.45 -8.42 -12.26
CA ARG A 55 5.68 -7.09 -12.82
C ARG A 55 5.47 -7.07 -14.35
N GLY A 56 4.80 -6.04 -14.84
CA GLY A 56 4.32 -5.92 -16.21
C GLY A 56 3.00 -6.64 -16.47
N THR A 57 2.19 -6.90 -15.44
CA THR A 57 0.82 -7.39 -15.61
C THR A 57 -0.12 -6.20 -15.74
N GLU A 58 -0.85 -6.11 -16.85
CA GLU A 58 -1.97 -5.20 -17.04
C GLU A 58 -3.28 -5.97 -16.93
N LEU A 59 -4.28 -5.41 -16.27
CA LEU A 59 -5.62 -5.98 -16.17
C LEU A 59 -6.48 -5.42 -17.28
N HIS A 60 -6.91 -6.28 -18.19
CA HIS A 60 -7.76 -5.94 -19.33
C HIS A 60 -9.17 -6.47 -19.14
N GLU A 61 -10.14 -5.72 -19.65
CA GLU A 61 -11.54 -6.11 -19.65
C GLU A 61 -11.75 -7.35 -20.52
N SER A 62 -12.54 -8.30 -20.01
CA SER A 62 -13.04 -9.45 -20.77
C SER A 62 -14.44 -9.20 -21.28
N ALA A 63 -14.83 -9.88 -22.37
CA ALA A 63 -16.17 -9.81 -22.91
C ALA A 63 -17.17 -10.58 -22.02
N GLY A 64 -18.37 -10.05 -21.83
CA GLY A 64 -19.44 -10.69 -21.07
C GLY A 64 -19.18 -10.75 -19.56
N PRO A 65 -19.68 -11.77 -18.86
CA PRO A 65 -19.60 -11.90 -17.41
C PRO A 65 -18.29 -12.59 -16.94
N HIS A 66 -17.21 -12.45 -17.68
CA HIS A 66 -15.92 -13.04 -17.33
C HIS A 66 -15.06 -12.06 -16.55
N ASP A 67 -14.18 -12.61 -15.70
CA ASP A 67 -13.20 -11.84 -14.96
C ASP A 67 -12.23 -11.11 -15.89
N ALA A 68 -11.62 -10.04 -15.40
CA ALA A 68 -10.52 -9.38 -16.08
C ALA A 68 -9.37 -10.38 -16.35
N VAL A 69 -8.65 -10.17 -17.44
CA VAL A 69 -7.51 -11.00 -17.81
C VAL A 69 -6.20 -10.24 -17.58
N GLY A 70 -5.21 -10.94 -17.04
CA GLY A 70 -3.85 -10.41 -16.92
C GLY A 70 -3.12 -10.53 -18.25
N VAL A 71 -2.67 -9.39 -18.78
CA VAL A 71 -1.89 -9.30 -20.02
C VAL A 71 -0.46 -8.86 -19.69
N ARG A 72 0.53 -9.50 -20.29
CA ARG A 72 1.93 -9.10 -20.11
C ARG A 72 2.24 -7.87 -20.96
N ALA A 73 2.78 -6.84 -20.31
CA ALA A 73 3.18 -5.57 -20.90
C ALA A 73 4.61 -5.20 -20.48
N GLU A 74 5.11 -4.09 -21.00
CA GLU A 74 6.42 -3.55 -20.58
C GLU A 74 6.38 -3.13 -19.11
N PRO A 75 7.30 -3.64 -18.28
CA PRO A 75 7.31 -3.36 -16.85
C PRO A 75 7.53 -1.88 -16.54
N ARG A 76 6.74 -1.32 -15.62
CA ARG A 76 6.97 0.00 -15.02
C ARG A 76 7.50 -0.17 -13.61
N ARG A 77 8.61 0.50 -13.30
CA ARG A 77 9.15 0.44 -11.93
C ARG A 77 8.52 1.45 -10.98
N HIS A 78 8.10 2.61 -11.48
CA HIS A 78 7.47 3.66 -10.67
C HIS A 78 6.10 4.01 -11.24
N ASN A 79 5.13 4.14 -10.34
CA ASN A 79 3.76 4.53 -10.68
C ASN A 79 3.16 5.39 -9.55
N ALA A 80 1.96 5.92 -9.76
CA ALA A 80 1.28 6.71 -8.74
C ALA A 80 0.48 5.86 -7.76
N THR A 81 0.31 4.57 -8.03
CA THR A 81 -0.41 3.68 -7.13
C THR A 81 0.41 3.47 -5.87
N HIS A 82 -0.14 3.86 -4.74
CA HIS A 82 0.40 3.56 -3.42
C HIS A 82 -0.74 3.31 -2.45
N MET A 83 -0.45 2.73 -1.34
CA MET A 83 -1.43 2.42 -0.30
C MET A 83 -0.85 2.69 1.07
N ALA A 84 -1.74 2.96 2.02
CA ALA A 84 -1.40 2.99 3.43
C ALA A 84 -1.98 1.73 4.10
N ILE A 85 -1.14 1.01 4.81
CA ILE A 85 -1.52 -0.22 5.53
C ILE A 85 -1.26 -0.09 7.02
N ALA A 86 -2.16 -0.63 7.81
CA ALA A 86 -2.00 -0.76 9.26
C ALA A 86 -1.13 -1.97 9.60
N THR A 87 -0.40 -1.90 10.71
CA THR A 87 0.29 -3.05 11.31
C THR A 87 0.22 -2.96 12.84
N ASN A 88 0.43 -4.08 13.51
CA ASN A 88 0.65 -4.14 14.96
C ASN A 88 2.13 -4.09 15.34
N LEU A 89 3.04 -4.08 14.36
CA LEU A 89 4.47 -3.98 14.58
C LEU A 89 4.88 -2.55 14.96
N GLY A 90 5.94 -2.43 15.74
CA GLY A 90 6.60 -1.15 16.01
C GLY A 90 7.51 -0.71 14.87
N ILE A 91 7.91 0.58 14.88
CA ILE A 91 8.74 1.19 13.83
C ILE A 91 10.08 0.45 13.62
N GLU A 92 10.72 0.01 14.70
CA GLU A 92 12.01 -0.70 14.63
C GLU A 92 11.87 -2.06 13.93
N GLN A 93 10.76 -2.77 14.17
CA GLN A 93 10.48 -4.06 13.53
C GLN A 93 10.29 -3.88 12.03
N ILE A 94 9.56 -2.83 11.60
CA ILE A 94 9.41 -2.51 10.18
C ILE A 94 10.77 -2.16 9.54
N TYR A 95 11.61 -1.37 10.21
CA TYR A 95 12.95 -1.07 9.70
C TYR A 95 13.83 -2.32 9.60
N LEU A 96 13.74 -3.26 10.54
CA LEU A 96 14.47 -4.52 10.49
C LEU A 96 14.03 -5.37 9.28
N ILE A 97 12.73 -5.48 9.04
CA ILE A 97 12.19 -6.16 7.85
C ILE A 97 12.72 -5.49 6.59
N CYS A 98 12.57 -4.18 6.45
CA CYS A 98 13.01 -3.46 5.26
C CYS A 98 14.52 -3.55 5.03
N ALA A 99 15.33 -3.51 6.10
CA ALA A 99 16.78 -3.67 6.00
C ALA A 99 17.17 -5.08 5.54
N ARG A 100 16.49 -6.12 6.03
CA ARG A 100 16.68 -7.51 5.60
C ARG A 100 16.36 -7.67 4.11
N GLU A 101 15.29 -7.04 3.64
CA GLU A 101 14.84 -7.10 2.25
C GLU A 101 15.61 -6.16 1.31
N GLY A 102 16.44 -5.26 1.86
CA GLY A 102 17.09 -4.21 1.06
C GLY A 102 16.10 -3.16 0.52
N TRP A 103 14.93 -3.03 1.13
CA TRP A 103 13.93 -2.04 0.73
C TRP A 103 14.19 -0.70 1.39
N PRO A 104 14.28 0.40 0.64
CA PRO A 104 14.36 1.74 1.22
C PRO A 104 13.16 2.01 2.12
N ALA A 105 13.43 2.51 3.33
CA ALA A 105 12.40 2.85 4.30
C ALA A 105 12.75 4.12 5.04
N LYS A 106 11.76 4.99 5.29
CA LYS A 106 11.95 6.21 6.07
C LYS A 106 10.67 6.62 6.78
N TYR A 107 10.82 7.17 7.99
CA TYR A 107 9.74 7.85 8.66
C TYR A 107 9.49 9.22 8.01
N CYS A 108 8.22 9.53 7.74
CA CYS A 108 7.77 10.81 7.22
C CYS A 108 6.63 11.37 8.09
N LYS A 109 6.73 12.64 8.46
CA LYS A 109 5.62 13.36 9.09
C LYS A 109 4.85 14.12 8.01
N ARG A 110 3.57 13.85 7.88
CA ARG A 110 2.68 14.55 6.95
C ARG A 110 2.27 15.91 7.55
N GLY A 111 2.98 16.97 7.14
CA GLY A 111 2.91 18.27 7.80
C GLY A 111 3.37 18.13 9.27
N SER A 112 2.54 18.62 10.20
CA SER A 112 2.75 18.39 11.63
C SER A 112 1.71 17.42 12.22
N VAL A 113 0.97 16.69 11.37
CA VAL A 113 -0.31 16.08 11.75
C VAL A 113 -0.18 14.61 12.10
N PHE A 114 0.33 13.76 11.20
CA PHE A 114 0.50 12.33 11.44
C PHE A 114 1.77 11.79 10.81
N GLY A 115 2.30 10.71 11.37
CA GLY A 115 3.46 10.00 10.86
C GLY A 115 3.09 8.82 9.97
N VAL A 116 4.00 8.45 9.07
CA VAL A 116 3.97 7.20 8.27
C VAL A 116 5.39 6.68 8.09
N ILE A 117 5.55 5.40 7.85
CA ILE A 117 6.80 4.82 7.37
C ILE A 117 6.61 4.57 5.87
N GLU A 118 7.25 5.38 5.03
CA GLU A 118 7.32 5.10 3.60
C GLU A 118 8.32 3.98 3.37
N ILE A 119 7.88 2.89 2.76
CA ILE A 119 8.73 1.81 2.28
C ILE A 119 8.64 1.72 0.76
N PHE A 120 9.72 1.34 0.11
CA PHE A 120 9.76 1.12 -1.34
C PHE A 120 10.05 -0.36 -1.60
N VAL A 121 8.98 -1.13 -1.75
CA VAL A 121 9.03 -2.57 -2.07
C VAL A 121 9.78 -2.76 -3.37
N GLU A 122 10.79 -3.64 -3.37
CA GLU A 122 11.72 -3.85 -4.49
C GLU A 122 12.32 -2.56 -5.05
N GLY A 123 12.46 -1.53 -4.21
CA GLY A 123 13.01 -0.23 -4.56
C GLY A 123 12.13 0.65 -5.45
N CYS A 124 10.87 0.31 -5.69
CA CYS A 124 10.03 1.04 -6.65
C CYS A 124 8.55 1.21 -6.25
N GLN A 125 7.91 0.21 -5.64
CA GLN A 125 6.51 0.29 -5.24
C GLN A 125 6.39 0.93 -3.85
N MET A 126 5.86 2.14 -3.80
CA MET A 126 5.65 2.85 -2.52
C MET A 126 4.50 2.25 -1.73
N VAL A 127 4.73 2.01 -0.44
CA VAL A 127 3.72 1.66 0.55
C VAL A 127 3.96 2.46 1.82
N GLU A 128 2.93 3.00 2.42
CA GLU A 128 2.98 3.65 3.73
C GLU A 128 2.56 2.64 4.81
N VAL A 129 3.43 2.36 5.76
CA VAL A 129 3.12 1.48 6.89
C VAL A 129 2.85 2.32 8.13
N LEU A 130 1.72 2.06 8.79
CA LEU A 130 1.28 2.78 9.97
C LEU A 130 1.33 1.86 11.20
N THR A 131 2.19 2.21 12.17
CA THR A 131 2.18 1.59 13.51
C THR A 131 0.89 1.94 14.27
N PRO A 132 0.57 1.31 15.41
CA PRO A 132 -0.63 1.64 16.16
C PRO A 132 -0.76 3.15 16.52
N GLU A 133 0.34 3.79 16.86
CA GLU A 133 0.38 5.23 17.16
C GLU A 133 0.06 6.06 15.92
N MET A 134 0.68 5.75 14.78
CA MET A 134 0.46 6.43 13.50
C MET A 134 -0.96 6.24 13.00
N GLN A 135 -1.57 5.06 13.20
CA GLN A 135 -2.98 4.80 12.89
C GLN A 135 -3.90 5.74 13.69
N SER A 136 -3.63 5.91 14.98
CA SER A 136 -4.42 6.81 15.83
C SER A 136 -4.30 8.26 15.35
N GLU A 137 -3.09 8.75 15.10
CA GLU A 137 -2.84 10.09 14.52
C GLU A 137 -3.58 10.27 13.18
N TYR A 138 -3.50 9.26 12.29
CA TYR A 138 -4.14 9.28 10.98
C TYR A 138 -5.66 9.38 11.08
N LEU A 139 -6.29 8.55 11.91
CA LEU A 139 -7.74 8.53 12.08
C LEU A 139 -8.28 9.83 12.70
N GLU A 140 -7.53 10.46 13.58
CA GLU A 140 -7.88 11.79 14.13
C GLU A 140 -7.74 12.89 13.09
N ALA A 141 -6.70 12.83 12.26
CA ALA A 141 -6.38 13.85 11.27
C ALA A 141 -7.26 13.79 10.02
N ILE A 142 -7.42 12.60 9.44
CA ILE A 142 -8.04 12.40 8.13
C ILE A 142 -9.55 12.20 8.27
N THR A 143 -10.22 13.31 8.58
CA THR A 143 -11.68 13.38 8.63
C THR A 143 -12.19 14.43 7.64
N ILE A 144 -13.43 14.27 7.16
CA ILE A 144 -14.04 15.24 6.24
C ILE A 144 -14.06 16.67 6.82
N PRO A 145 -14.41 16.90 8.10
CA PRO A 145 -14.36 18.23 8.70
C PRO A 145 -12.94 18.83 8.72
N ASN A 146 -11.93 18.03 9.08
CA ASN A 146 -10.54 18.49 9.13
C ASN A 146 -10.01 18.83 7.73
N TRP A 147 -10.33 18.00 6.74
CA TRP A 147 -9.95 18.24 5.34
C TRP A 147 -10.55 19.56 4.82
N LYS A 148 -11.84 19.78 5.04
CA LYS A 148 -12.51 21.04 4.66
C LYS A 148 -11.89 22.25 5.34
N ARG A 149 -11.50 22.12 6.62
CA ARG A 149 -10.84 23.20 7.39
C ARG A 149 -9.47 23.51 6.82
N MET A 150 -8.68 22.50 6.49
CA MET A 150 -7.36 22.64 5.87
C MET A 150 -7.46 23.38 4.52
N LEU A 151 -8.40 22.99 3.65
CA LEU A 151 -8.59 23.67 2.36
C LEU A 151 -8.94 25.14 2.53
N LYS A 152 -9.86 25.48 3.44
CA LYS A 152 -10.20 26.87 3.76
C LYS A 152 -9.00 27.68 4.26
N ALA A 153 -8.17 27.09 5.12
CA ALA A 153 -6.97 27.75 5.62
C ALA A 153 -5.96 28.02 4.49
N ARG A 154 -5.81 27.06 3.58
CA ARG A 154 -4.94 27.22 2.40
C ARG A 154 -5.43 28.32 1.46
N GLU A 155 -6.73 28.36 1.16
CA GLU A 155 -7.34 29.42 0.32
C GLU A 155 -7.11 30.80 0.93
N ALA A 156 -7.35 30.95 2.26
CA ALA A 156 -7.11 32.20 2.97
C ALA A 156 -5.64 32.64 2.91
N ALA A 157 -4.69 31.70 3.07
CA ALA A 157 -3.26 32.00 2.98
C ALA A 157 -2.85 32.46 1.57
N LEU A 158 -3.40 31.85 0.53
CA LEU A 158 -3.12 32.25 -0.86
C LEU A 158 -3.71 33.64 -1.17
N ALA A 159 -4.89 33.98 -0.65
CA ALA A 159 -5.51 35.30 -0.85
C ALA A 159 -4.74 36.44 -0.15
N VAL A 160 -3.99 36.15 0.91
CA VAL A 160 -3.16 37.15 1.60
C VAL A 160 -1.80 37.35 0.89
N ALA A 161 -1.35 36.33 0.12
CA ALA A 161 -0.07 36.37 -0.59
C ALA A 161 -0.16 36.97 -2.01
N ALA A 162 -1.38 37.24 -2.51
CA ALA A 162 -1.67 37.86 -3.81
C ALA A 162 -1.92 39.36 -3.67
#